data_2b9415e36477cf0619077b4bb89fbc4f
#
_entry.id   2b9415e36477cf0619077b4bb89fbc4f
#
_cell.length_a   1.000
_cell.length_b   1.000
_cell.length_c   1.000
_cell.angle_alpha   90.00
_cell.angle_beta   90.00
_cell.angle_gamma   90.00
#
_symmetry.space_group_name_H-M   'P 1'
#
loop_
_entity.id
_entity.type
_entity.pdbx_description
1 polymer ?
#
loop_
_entity_poly.entity_id
_entity_poly.type
_entity_poly.pdbx_seq_one_letter_code
_entity_poly.pdbx_strand_id
1 'polypeptide(L)'
;MRTKSGARAGLAAALGAALVLGAAGCVPVVDEPATPASNAGNATKQLNELTVAAAGSMKGYSRARFPHWRKTGKNCDVRDTVLEQDGGSIKLSGCNVVGGRWESRYDGQVLNDPAQVDIDHVVPLANAWRSGANEWDDSKRGDFANDLTRPQLVAVSQRSNRAKGDQDPSQWKPANQSYWCQYATDWVTVKHYWRLTVTSAEKAALTDMLEGCTT
;
A
#
# COMPACT_ATOMS: atom_id res chain seq x y z
N MET A 1 -32.49 -60.76 58.54
CA MET A 1 -31.42 -61.37 59.36
C MET A 1 -30.15 -60.57 59.29
N ARG A 2 -29.66 -60.08 60.46
CA ARG A 2 -28.32 -59.55 60.79
C ARG A 2 -27.78 -58.37 60.00
N THR A 3 -27.90 -57.12 60.49
CA THR A 3 -27.07 -56.38 61.47
C THR A 3 -25.54 -56.46 61.28
N LYS A 4 -24.90 -55.29 61.08
CA LYS A 4 -23.85 -54.67 61.93
C LYS A 4 -23.24 -53.55 61.06
N SER A 5 -23.39 -52.31 61.43
CA SER A 5 -22.66 -51.52 62.44
C SER A 5 -21.18 -51.35 62.15
N GLY A 6 -20.77 -50.10 62.00
CA GLY A 6 -19.48 -49.74 62.54
C GLY A 6 -18.71 -48.65 61.78
N ALA A 7 -18.57 -47.60 62.53
CA ALA A 7 -17.41 -46.75 62.73
C ALA A 7 -17.20 -45.48 61.85
N ARG A 8 -17.40 -44.39 62.55
CA ARG A 8 -16.90 -43.04 62.23
C ARG A 8 -15.38 -42.94 62.43
N ALA A 9 -14.65 -42.39 61.53
CA ALA A 9 -13.36 -41.80 61.84
C ALA A 9 -13.25 -40.49 61.09
N GLY A 10 -13.17 -39.43 61.83
CA GLY A 10 -12.88 -38.09 61.32
C GLY A 10 -11.38 -37.99 61.04
N LEU A 11 -11.08 -37.27 60.02
CA LEU A 11 -9.69 -36.78 59.84
C LEU A 11 -9.66 -35.35 59.37
N ALA A 12 -8.72 -34.67 59.96
CA ALA A 12 -8.55 -33.22 59.98
C ALA A 12 -8.27 -32.59 58.64
N ALA A 13 -8.73 -31.37 58.50
CA ALA A 13 -8.38 -30.44 57.42
C ALA A 13 -6.90 -30.00 57.56
N ALA A 14 -6.14 -30.20 56.50
CA ALA A 14 -4.86 -29.50 56.31
C ALA A 14 -5.02 -28.50 55.18
N LEU A 15 -5.02 -27.22 55.53
CA LEU A 15 -4.88 -26.12 54.57
C LEU A 15 -3.45 -26.12 54.01
N GLY A 16 -3.28 -26.52 52.79
CA GLY A 16 -2.07 -26.31 51.99
C GLY A 16 -2.20 -25.03 51.18
N ALA A 17 -1.52 -23.98 51.58
CA ALA A 17 -1.37 -22.76 50.75
C ALA A 17 -0.41 -23.07 49.59
N ALA A 18 -0.93 -23.21 48.38
CA ALA A 18 -0.11 -23.29 47.17
C ALA A 18 0.24 -21.88 46.73
N LEU A 19 1.49 -21.48 46.89
CA LEU A 19 2.07 -20.30 46.21
C LEU A 19 2.10 -20.60 44.70
N VAL A 20 1.26 -19.93 43.93
CA VAL A 20 1.39 -19.87 42.46
C VAL A 20 2.43 -18.80 42.13
N LEU A 21 3.66 -19.22 41.83
CA LEU A 21 4.63 -18.36 41.16
C LEU A 21 4.12 -18.10 39.75
N GLY A 22 3.60 -16.92 39.52
CA GLY A 22 3.27 -16.42 38.19
C GLY A 22 4.54 -16.25 37.34
N ALA A 23 4.80 -17.21 36.45
CA ALA A 23 5.74 -17.01 35.38
C ALA A 23 5.15 -15.94 34.44
N ALA A 24 5.72 -14.73 34.43
CA ALA A 24 5.44 -13.73 33.40
C ALA A 24 5.98 -14.26 32.07
N GLY A 25 5.16 -15.03 31.35
CA GLY A 25 5.42 -15.41 29.98
C GLY A 25 5.34 -14.18 29.10
N CYS A 26 6.45 -13.79 28.46
CA CYS A 26 6.42 -12.87 27.33
C CYS A 26 5.56 -13.52 26.22
N VAL A 27 4.34 -13.05 26.07
CA VAL A 27 3.51 -13.40 24.89
C VAL A 27 4.16 -12.70 23.70
N PRO A 28 4.55 -13.41 22.62
CA PRO A 28 5.02 -12.75 21.43
C PRO A 28 3.90 -11.86 20.90
N VAL A 29 4.20 -10.57 20.71
CA VAL A 29 3.32 -9.64 20.02
C VAL A 29 3.27 -10.14 18.57
N VAL A 30 2.21 -10.82 18.20
CA VAL A 30 1.90 -11.09 16.79
C VAL A 30 1.47 -9.75 16.20
N ASP A 31 2.23 -9.23 15.23
CA ASP A 31 1.80 -8.09 14.42
C ASP A 31 0.49 -8.48 13.73
N GLU A 32 -0.60 -7.95 14.23
CA GLU A 32 -1.90 -8.08 13.60
C GLU A 32 -1.86 -7.29 12.28
N PRO A 33 -2.32 -7.87 11.14
CA PRO A 33 -2.30 -7.15 9.87
C PRO A 33 -3.07 -5.83 10.02
N ALA A 34 -2.40 -4.73 9.65
CA ALA A 34 -2.93 -3.39 9.81
C ALA A 34 -4.30 -3.24 9.13
N THR A 35 -5.30 -2.79 9.87
CA THR A 35 -6.63 -2.54 9.33
C THR A 35 -6.65 -1.31 8.41
N PRO A 36 -7.59 -1.17 7.46
CA PRO A 36 -7.71 0.02 6.63
C PRO A 36 -7.76 1.32 7.44
N ALA A 37 -8.44 1.34 8.57
CA ALA A 37 -8.51 2.50 9.48
C ALA A 37 -7.15 2.84 10.12
N SER A 38 -6.34 1.84 10.52
CA SER A 38 -5.01 2.08 11.07
C SER A 38 -4.04 2.62 10.01
N ASN A 39 -4.17 2.16 8.77
CA ASN A 39 -3.38 2.65 7.64
C ASN A 39 -3.73 4.10 7.30
N ALA A 40 -5.02 4.47 7.32
CA ALA A 40 -5.47 5.84 7.09
C ALA A 40 -4.98 6.79 8.19
N GLY A 41 -5.00 6.37 9.47
CA GLY A 41 -4.46 7.15 10.59
C GLY A 41 -2.97 7.44 10.43
N ASN A 42 -2.19 6.44 10.00
CA ASN A 42 -0.78 6.63 9.69
C ASN A 42 -0.57 7.57 8.49
N ALA A 43 -1.36 7.41 7.42
CA ALA A 43 -1.30 8.29 6.26
C ALA A 43 -1.64 9.74 6.61
N THR A 44 -2.65 9.98 7.47
CA THR A 44 -2.98 11.33 7.97
C THR A 44 -1.81 11.96 8.71
N LYS A 45 -1.12 11.20 9.56
CA LYS A 45 0.10 11.67 10.23
C LYS A 45 1.18 12.03 9.22
N GLN A 46 1.49 11.13 8.30
CA GLN A 46 2.47 11.36 7.24
C GLN A 46 2.12 12.59 6.37
N LEU A 47 0.83 12.77 6.03
CA LEU A 47 0.36 13.94 5.26
C LEU A 47 0.63 15.26 6.00
N ASN A 48 0.51 15.26 7.34
CA ASN A 48 0.80 16.44 8.16
C ASN A 48 2.30 16.76 8.23
N GLU A 49 3.15 15.76 8.05
CA GLU A 49 4.61 15.90 8.01
C GLU A 49 5.12 16.37 6.63
N LEU A 50 4.31 16.26 5.57
CA LEU A 50 4.70 16.70 4.24
C LEU A 50 4.85 18.22 4.15
N THR A 51 5.91 18.67 3.50
CA THR A 51 6.13 20.08 3.20
C THR A 51 5.13 20.56 2.14
N VAL A 52 4.39 21.62 2.46
CA VAL A 52 3.51 22.28 1.49
C VAL A 52 4.30 23.32 0.71
N ALA A 53 4.29 23.21 -0.62
CA ALA A 53 4.97 24.15 -1.51
C ALA A 53 4.18 24.32 -2.82
N ALA A 54 4.41 25.42 -3.52
CA ALA A 54 3.91 25.57 -4.89
C ALA A 54 4.55 24.51 -5.81
N ALA A 55 3.80 24.06 -6.82
CA ALA A 55 4.34 23.16 -7.83
C ALA A 55 5.56 23.78 -8.54
N GLY A 56 6.64 23.01 -8.61
CA GLY A 56 7.87 23.42 -9.28
C GLY A 56 7.72 23.49 -10.82
N SER A 57 8.75 24.04 -11.46
CA SER A 57 8.80 24.18 -12.91
C SER A 57 8.94 22.85 -13.63
N MET A 58 8.27 22.70 -14.78
CA MET A 58 8.46 21.57 -15.70
C MET A 58 9.69 21.72 -16.62
N LYS A 59 10.46 22.79 -16.47
CA LYS A 59 11.69 22.99 -17.29
C LYS A 59 12.64 21.79 -17.12
N GLY A 60 13.04 21.20 -18.23
CA GLY A 60 13.94 20.05 -18.26
C GLY A 60 13.27 18.71 -17.96
N TYR A 61 11.97 18.66 -17.71
CA TYR A 61 11.25 17.39 -17.58
C TYR A 61 11.23 16.63 -18.91
N SER A 62 11.52 15.37 -18.81
CA SER A 62 11.10 14.37 -19.80
C SER A 62 10.90 13.03 -19.08
N ARG A 63 9.99 12.19 -19.60
CA ARG A 63 9.76 10.85 -19.04
C ARG A 63 11.03 10.00 -19.09
N ALA A 64 11.91 10.21 -20.05
CA ALA A 64 13.17 9.48 -20.18
C ALA A 64 14.16 9.76 -19.03
N ARG A 65 14.01 10.86 -18.30
CA ARG A 65 14.80 11.15 -17.09
C ARG A 65 14.41 10.32 -15.87
N PHE A 66 13.37 9.52 -16.00
CA PHE A 66 12.97 8.50 -15.04
C PHE A 66 13.14 7.13 -15.69
N PRO A 67 14.36 6.54 -15.70
CA PRO A 67 14.58 5.23 -16.30
C PRO A 67 13.68 4.20 -15.62
N HIS A 68 12.66 3.72 -16.33
CA HIS A 68 11.67 2.79 -15.83
C HIS A 68 11.66 1.49 -16.63
N TRP A 69 10.97 0.49 -16.09
CA TRP A 69 10.94 -0.88 -16.55
C TRP A 69 12.33 -1.53 -16.55
N ARG A 70 13.02 -1.41 -15.38
CA ARG A 70 14.28 -2.11 -15.15
C ARG A 70 14.11 -3.60 -15.30
N LYS A 71 15.10 -4.26 -15.87
CA LYS A 71 15.09 -5.71 -16.02
C LYS A 71 15.09 -6.39 -14.65
N THR A 72 14.17 -7.34 -14.47
CA THR A 72 14.07 -8.22 -13.28
C THR A 72 14.46 -9.66 -13.61
N GLY A 73 14.63 -9.98 -14.89
CA GLY A 73 15.06 -11.27 -15.39
C GLY A 73 15.46 -11.23 -16.87
N LYS A 74 15.65 -12.41 -17.46
CA LYS A 74 16.14 -12.51 -18.84
C LYS A 74 15.19 -11.86 -19.86
N ASN A 75 13.87 -12.07 -19.72
CA ASN A 75 12.86 -11.62 -20.65
C ASN A 75 11.74 -10.83 -19.96
N CYS A 76 11.97 -10.32 -18.75
CA CYS A 76 10.99 -9.60 -17.96
C CYS A 76 11.58 -8.36 -17.30
N ASP A 77 10.71 -7.50 -16.84
CA ASP A 77 11.06 -6.26 -16.18
C ASP A 77 10.08 -5.95 -15.03
N VAL A 78 10.21 -4.76 -14.44
CA VAL A 78 9.35 -4.30 -13.34
C VAL A 78 7.88 -4.33 -13.73
N ARG A 79 7.53 -4.08 -15.01
CA ARG A 79 6.13 -4.16 -15.46
C ARG A 79 5.58 -5.59 -15.31
N ASP A 80 6.35 -6.61 -15.72
CA ASP A 80 5.93 -8.00 -15.56
C ASP A 80 5.75 -8.36 -14.08
N THR A 81 6.65 -7.88 -13.21
CA THR A 81 6.55 -8.11 -11.76
C THR A 81 5.24 -7.54 -11.20
N VAL A 82 4.86 -6.31 -11.57
CA VAL A 82 3.60 -5.70 -11.10
C VAL A 82 2.37 -6.41 -11.69
N LEU A 83 2.43 -6.80 -12.98
CA LEU A 83 1.35 -7.58 -13.58
C LEU A 83 1.13 -8.92 -12.88
N GLU A 84 2.21 -9.59 -12.45
CA GLU A 84 2.14 -10.83 -11.70
C GLU A 84 1.59 -10.62 -10.29
N GLN A 85 2.02 -9.56 -9.60
CA GLN A 85 1.58 -9.24 -8.24
C GLN A 85 0.11 -8.83 -8.15
N ASP A 86 -0.36 -8.01 -9.10
CA ASP A 86 -1.71 -7.43 -9.07
C ASP A 86 -2.76 -8.29 -9.81
N GLY A 87 -2.33 -9.33 -10.53
CA GLY A 87 -3.23 -10.16 -11.33
C GLY A 87 -3.55 -11.51 -10.70
N GLY A 88 -4.57 -12.15 -11.24
CA GLY A 88 -4.94 -13.53 -10.95
C GLY A 88 -4.87 -14.42 -12.20
N SER A 89 -4.74 -15.74 -11.99
CA SER A 89 -4.66 -16.72 -13.09
C SER A 89 -3.55 -16.39 -14.10
N ILE A 90 -2.41 -15.92 -13.60
CA ILE A 90 -1.31 -15.43 -14.42
C ILE A 90 -0.72 -16.56 -15.27
N LYS A 91 -0.45 -16.25 -16.53
CA LYS A 91 0.26 -17.11 -17.47
C LYS A 91 1.61 -16.49 -17.79
N LEU A 92 2.66 -17.27 -17.61
CA LEU A 92 4.04 -16.83 -17.83
C LEU A 92 4.67 -17.54 -19.05
N SER A 93 5.55 -16.81 -19.75
CA SER A 93 6.52 -17.36 -20.69
C SER A 93 7.92 -16.99 -20.18
N GLY A 94 8.55 -17.93 -19.48
CA GLY A 94 9.66 -17.59 -18.59
C GLY A 94 9.18 -16.75 -17.42
N CYS A 95 9.65 -15.52 -17.29
CA CYS A 95 9.13 -14.55 -16.31
C CYS A 95 8.31 -13.40 -16.96
N ASN A 96 8.06 -13.49 -18.27
CA ASN A 96 7.22 -12.52 -18.98
C ASN A 96 5.73 -12.90 -18.84
N VAL A 97 4.89 -11.94 -18.44
CA VAL A 97 3.44 -12.14 -18.29
C VAL A 97 2.78 -12.11 -19.66
N VAL A 98 2.21 -13.24 -20.08
CA VAL A 98 1.55 -13.42 -21.39
C VAL A 98 0.04 -13.58 -21.30
N GLY A 99 -0.53 -13.62 -20.09
CA GLY A 99 -1.97 -13.67 -19.85
C GLY A 99 -2.29 -13.65 -18.37
N GLY A 100 -3.55 -13.40 -18.05
CA GLY A 100 -4.03 -13.31 -16.67
C GLY A 100 -5.39 -12.61 -16.61
N ARG A 101 -5.80 -12.29 -15.37
CA ARG A 101 -7.01 -11.51 -15.10
C ARG A 101 -6.66 -10.41 -14.09
N TRP A 102 -6.95 -9.18 -14.43
CA TRP A 102 -6.74 -8.02 -13.57
C TRP A 102 -8.07 -7.30 -13.35
N GLU A 103 -8.24 -6.79 -12.13
CA GLU A 103 -9.33 -5.87 -11.82
C GLU A 103 -8.73 -4.50 -11.54
N SER A 104 -9.02 -3.56 -12.41
CA SER A 104 -8.52 -2.19 -12.28
C SER A 104 -9.12 -1.51 -11.05
N ARG A 105 -8.28 -1.19 -10.08
CA ARG A 105 -8.71 -0.55 -8.83
C ARG A 105 -9.31 0.83 -9.07
N TYR A 106 -8.94 1.50 -10.18
CA TYR A 106 -9.41 2.86 -10.46
C TYR A 106 -10.85 2.94 -10.99
N ASP A 107 -11.34 1.90 -11.66
CA ASP A 107 -12.66 1.90 -12.30
C ASP A 107 -13.43 0.58 -12.20
N GLY A 108 -12.88 -0.43 -11.51
CA GLY A 108 -13.51 -1.75 -11.35
C GLY A 108 -13.52 -2.60 -12.62
N GLN A 109 -12.85 -2.17 -13.70
CA GLN A 109 -12.86 -2.88 -14.97
C GLN A 109 -12.06 -4.19 -14.87
N VAL A 110 -12.65 -5.29 -15.35
CA VAL A 110 -11.97 -6.58 -15.44
C VAL A 110 -11.29 -6.69 -16.81
N LEU A 111 -9.97 -6.94 -16.78
CA LEU A 111 -9.10 -7.04 -17.94
C LEU A 111 -8.53 -8.46 -18.01
N ASN A 112 -8.59 -9.09 -19.16
CA ASN A 112 -8.13 -10.47 -19.36
C ASN A 112 -6.92 -10.59 -20.30
N ASP A 113 -6.44 -9.46 -20.78
CA ASP A 113 -5.28 -9.36 -21.67
C ASP A 113 -4.29 -8.34 -21.05
N PRO A 114 -3.01 -8.72 -20.82
CA PRO A 114 -2.00 -7.80 -20.30
C PRO A 114 -1.78 -6.58 -21.20
N ALA A 115 -2.12 -6.67 -22.50
CA ALA A 115 -2.06 -5.54 -23.42
C ALA A 115 -3.10 -4.44 -23.11
N GLN A 116 -4.15 -4.74 -22.35
CA GLN A 116 -5.17 -3.79 -21.90
C GLN A 116 -4.84 -3.14 -20.54
N VAL A 117 -3.80 -3.64 -19.87
CA VAL A 117 -3.37 -3.19 -18.54
C VAL A 117 -2.21 -2.22 -18.68
N ASP A 118 -2.34 -1.04 -18.12
CA ASP A 118 -1.21 -0.14 -17.87
C ASP A 118 -0.72 -0.33 -16.42
N ILE A 119 0.58 -0.16 -16.20
CA ILE A 119 1.11 0.04 -14.85
C ILE A 119 1.21 1.54 -14.62
N ASP A 120 0.38 2.03 -13.72
CA ASP A 120 0.40 3.44 -13.32
C ASP A 120 1.43 3.68 -12.22
N HIS A 121 2.06 4.84 -12.27
CA HIS A 121 2.77 5.42 -11.13
C HIS A 121 1.75 6.19 -10.30
N VAL A 122 1.41 5.69 -9.09
CA VAL A 122 0.43 6.33 -8.20
C VAL A 122 0.72 7.81 -8.06
N VAL A 123 1.96 8.18 -7.72
CA VAL A 123 2.45 9.55 -7.90
C VAL A 123 3.11 9.66 -9.28
N PRO A 124 2.49 10.37 -10.24
CA PRO A 124 3.00 10.47 -11.60
C PRO A 124 4.43 11.03 -11.66
N LEU A 125 5.23 10.55 -12.61
CA LEU A 125 6.62 10.99 -12.76
C LEU A 125 6.73 12.51 -12.95
N ALA A 126 5.80 13.11 -13.69
CA ALA A 126 5.74 14.55 -13.87
C ALA A 126 5.31 15.29 -12.60
N ASN A 127 4.40 14.71 -11.78
CA ASN A 127 4.07 15.26 -10.48
C ASN A 127 5.28 15.20 -9.54
N ALA A 128 5.98 14.06 -9.48
CA ALA A 128 7.21 13.94 -8.70
C ALA A 128 8.26 14.99 -9.11
N TRP A 129 8.43 15.23 -10.41
CA TRP A 129 9.33 16.26 -10.91
C TRP A 129 9.00 17.64 -10.32
N ARG A 130 7.71 18.04 -10.39
CA ARG A 130 7.23 19.33 -9.84
C ARG A 130 7.30 19.40 -8.31
N SER A 131 7.44 18.24 -7.66
CA SER A 131 7.44 18.10 -6.20
C SER A 131 8.83 17.91 -5.60
N GLY A 132 9.91 18.12 -6.38
CA GLY A 132 11.29 18.05 -5.91
C GLY A 132 12.17 17.00 -6.59
N ALA A 133 11.63 16.06 -7.38
CA ALA A 133 12.44 15.07 -8.09
C ALA A 133 13.28 15.66 -9.24
N ASN A 134 13.05 16.91 -9.63
CA ASN A 134 13.93 17.65 -10.53
C ASN A 134 15.35 17.80 -9.99
N GLU A 135 15.51 17.86 -8.65
CA GLU A 135 16.81 17.98 -7.97
C GLU A 135 17.54 16.62 -7.80
N TRP A 136 16.88 15.50 -8.10
CA TRP A 136 17.48 14.18 -7.98
C TRP A 136 18.39 13.88 -9.17
N ASP A 137 19.34 12.96 -8.98
CA ASP A 137 20.04 12.31 -10.08
C ASP A 137 19.15 11.29 -10.81
N ASP A 138 19.60 10.83 -11.97
CA ASP A 138 18.83 9.87 -12.79
C ASP A 138 18.72 8.50 -12.10
N SER A 139 19.69 8.12 -11.24
CA SER A 139 19.62 6.88 -10.46
C SER A 139 18.45 6.90 -9.50
N LYS A 140 18.34 7.95 -8.69
CA LYS A 140 17.23 8.12 -7.72
C LYS A 140 15.88 8.25 -8.42
N ARG A 141 15.81 8.96 -9.56
CA ARG A 141 14.58 8.98 -10.38
C ARG A 141 14.22 7.60 -10.91
N GLY A 142 15.22 6.81 -11.31
CA GLY A 142 15.01 5.43 -11.70
C GLY A 142 14.55 4.54 -10.54
N ASP A 143 15.08 4.73 -9.32
CA ASP A 143 14.62 3.99 -8.13
C ASP A 143 13.16 4.30 -7.82
N PHE A 144 12.76 5.58 -7.88
CA PHE A 144 11.37 6.01 -7.74
C PHE A 144 10.46 5.38 -8.80
N ALA A 145 10.89 5.38 -10.05
CA ALA A 145 10.08 4.88 -11.17
C ALA A 145 9.93 3.35 -11.20
N ASN A 146 10.74 2.62 -10.45
CA ASN A 146 10.72 1.15 -10.36
C ASN A 146 10.50 0.66 -8.92
N ASP A 147 9.90 1.48 -8.06
CA ASP A 147 9.72 1.16 -6.65
C ASP A 147 8.64 0.08 -6.45
N LEU A 148 9.10 -1.14 -6.23
CA LEU A 148 8.26 -2.31 -5.92
C LEU A 148 8.00 -2.49 -4.41
N THR A 149 8.60 -1.67 -3.56
CA THR A 149 8.51 -1.81 -2.09
C THR A 149 7.41 -0.92 -1.50
N ARG A 150 7.21 0.26 -2.08
CA ARG A 150 6.12 1.18 -1.75
C ARG A 150 5.00 1.06 -2.77
N PRO A 151 3.79 1.53 -2.46
CA PRO A 151 2.64 1.39 -3.35
C PRO A 151 2.69 2.42 -4.51
N GLN A 152 3.84 2.48 -5.20
CA GLN A 152 4.08 3.43 -6.30
C GLN A 152 3.57 2.90 -7.64
N LEU A 153 3.51 1.58 -7.80
CA LEU A 153 3.15 0.94 -9.06
C LEU A 153 1.88 0.11 -8.88
N VAL A 154 0.91 0.28 -9.76
CA VAL A 154 -0.37 -0.43 -9.72
C VAL A 154 -0.88 -0.76 -11.13
N ALA A 155 -1.39 -1.99 -11.29
CA ALA A 155 -2.02 -2.42 -12.53
C ALA A 155 -3.45 -1.87 -12.64
N VAL A 156 -3.72 -1.12 -13.70
CA VAL A 156 -5.01 -0.44 -13.92
C VAL A 156 -5.42 -0.48 -15.38
N SER A 157 -6.67 -0.10 -15.68
CA SER A 157 -7.11 0.05 -17.05
C SER A 157 -6.37 1.18 -17.77
N GLN A 158 -6.04 0.98 -19.03
CA GLN A 158 -5.43 2.03 -19.87
C GLN A 158 -6.29 3.30 -19.90
N ARG A 159 -7.62 3.13 -19.88
CA ARG A 159 -8.55 4.26 -19.89
C ARG A 159 -8.37 5.15 -18.67
N SER A 160 -8.36 4.57 -17.48
CA SER A 160 -8.23 5.33 -16.24
C SER A 160 -6.82 5.92 -16.09
N ASN A 161 -5.77 5.17 -16.45
CA ASN A 161 -4.41 5.67 -16.43
C ASN A 161 -4.23 6.90 -17.31
N ARG A 162 -4.74 6.85 -18.55
CA ARG A 162 -4.66 7.97 -19.49
C ARG A 162 -5.51 9.16 -19.07
N ALA A 163 -6.68 8.92 -18.45
CA ALA A 163 -7.52 9.98 -17.90
C ALA A 163 -6.85 10.68 -16.71
N LYS A 164 -6.13 9.93 -15.86
CA LYS A 164 -5.35 10.48 -14.73
C LYS A 164 -4.19 11.34 -15.22
N GLY A 165 -3.41 10.84 -16.17
CA GLY A 165 -2.24 11.53 -16.67
C GLY A 165 -1.26 11.90 -15.55
N ASP A 166 -0.88 13.19 -15.47
CA ASP A 166 0.01 13.73 -14.44
C ASP A 166 -0.72 14.52 -13.34
N GLN A 167 -2.04 14.39 -13.28
CA GLN A 167 -2.92 15.08 -12.34
C GLN A 167 -2.74 14.55 -10.91
N ASP A 168 -2.85 15.47 -9.95
CA ASP A 168 -2.87 15.14 -8.52
C ASP A 168 -4.32 14.91 -8.02
N PRO A 169 -4.51 14.46 -6.76
CA PRO A 169 -5.84 14.16 -6.21
C PRO A 169 -6.82 15.35 -6.16
N SER A 170 -6.36 16.59 -6.29
CA SER A 170 -7.24 17.75 -6.41
C SER A 170 -7.85 17.91 -7.80
N GLN A 171 -7.25 17.25 -8.81
CA GLN A 171 -7.63 17.37 -10.22
C GLN A 171 -8.28 16.09 -10.75
N TRP A 172 -7.86 14.94 -10.23
CA TRP A 172 -8.37 13.64 -10.63
C TRP A 172 -8.46 12.68 -9.44
N LYS A 173 -9.52 11.90 -9.39
CA LYS A 173 -9.75 10.81 -8.43
C LYS A 173 -10.23 9.56 -9.17
N PRO A 174 -9.92 8.34 -8.67
CA PRO A 174 -10.49 7.11 -9.22
C PRO A 174 -12.03 7.18 -9.31
N ALA A 175 -12.60 6.68 -10.42
CA ALA A 175 -14.05 6.56 -10.56
C ALA A 175 -14.63 5.58 -9.53
N ASN A 176 -13.85 4.58 -9.13
CA ASN A 176 -14.18 3.67 -8.05
C ASN A 176 -13.94 4.35 -6.70
N GLN A 177 -15.01 4.87 -6.09
CA GLN A 177 -14.93 5.58 -4.82
C GLN A 177 -14.49 4.69 -3.65
N SER A 178 -14.74 3.38 -3.70
CA SER A 178 -14.30 2.45 -2.66
C SER A 178 -12.76 2.35 -2.57
N TYR A 179 -12.06 2.76 -3.62
CA TYR A 179 -10.59 2.79 -3.65
C TYR A 179 -9.99 4.12 -3.16
N TRP A 180 -10.78 5.16 -2.90
CA TRP A 180 -10.25 6.48 -2.55
C TRP A 180 -9.38 6.48 -1.31
N CYS A 181 -9.81 5.78 -0.27
CA CYS A 181 -9.03 5.64 0.96
C CYS A 181 -7.64 5.05 0.69
N GLN A 182 -7.60 3.93 -0.01
CA GLN A 182 -6.34 3.29 -0.35
C GLN A 182 -5.49 4.17 -1.28
N TYR A 183 -6.11 4.79 -2.29
CA TYR A 183 -5.41 5.69 -3.22
C TYR A 183 -4.75 6.87 -2.50
N ALA A 184 -5.47 7.52 -1.56
CA ALA A 184 -4.91 8.61 -0.77
C ALA A 184 -3.79 8.11 0.16
N THR A 185 -3.97 6.96 0.80
CA THR A 185 -2.95 6.32 1.64
C THR A 185 -1.68 6.01 0.83
N ASP A 186 -1.82 5.42 -0.35
CA ASP A 186 -0.71 5.08 -1.24
C ASP A 186 0.03 6.34 -1.70
N TRP A 187 -0.71 7.35 -2.15
CA TRP A 187 -0.15 8.64 -2.58
C TRP A 187 0.68 9.31 -1.49
N VAL A 188 0.13 9.41 -0.28
CA VAL A 188 0.82 10.00 0.87
C VAL A 188 2.05 9.20 1.26
N THR A 189 1.92 7.87 1.33
CA THR A 189 3.04 6.96 1.66
C THR A 189 4.20 7.15 0.69
N VAL A 190 3.93 7.21 -0.61
CA VAL A 190 4.95 7.43 -1.63
C VAL A 190 5.60 8.81 -1.46
N LYS A 191 4.81 9.88 -1.38
CA LYS A 191 5.37 11.23 -1.23
C LYS A 191 6.17 11.40 0.05
N HIS A 192 5.69 10.84 1.16
CA HIS A 192 6.38 10.89 2.43
C HIS A 192 7.74 10.18 2.39
N TYR A 193 7.77 8.95 1.90
CA TYR A 193 9.00 8.18 1.78
C TYR A 193 10.04 8.88 0.88
N TRP A 194 9.61 9.37 -0.27
CA TRP A 194 10.47 10.03 -1.26
C TRP A 194 10.75 11.50 -0.95
N ARG A 195 10.18 12.03 0.16
CA ARG A 195 10.33 13.43 0.60
C ARG A 195 9.95 14.42 -0.48
N LEU A 196 8.85 14.14 -1.16
CA LEU A 196 8.26 15.02 -2.16
C LEU A 196 7.34 16.03 -1.46
N THR A 197 7.21 17.23 -2.04
CA THR A 197 6.29 18.26 -1.54
C THR A 197 4.87 18.00 -2.03
N VAL A 198 3.89 18.62 -1.37
CA VAL A 198 2.49 18.68 -1.82
C VAL A 198 2.07 20.13 -2.03
N THR A 199 1.16 20.39 -2.98
CA THR A 199 0.50 21.69 -3.05
C THR A 199 -0.60 21.81 -1.98
N SER A 200 -1.06 23.02 -1.67
CA SER A 200 -2.18 23.22 -0.73
C SER A 200 -3.45 22.54 -1.22
N ALA A 201 -3.74 22.57 -2.53
CA ALA A 201 -4.91 21.92 -3.12
C ALA A 201 -4.80 20.40 -3.05
N GLU A 202 -3.62 19.86 -3.38
CA GLU A 202 -3.34 18.42 -3.26
C GLU A 202 -3.50 17.95 -1.81
N LYS A 203 -2.94 18.68 -0.83
CA LYS A 203 -3.07 18.36 0.59
C LYS A 203 -4.53 18.36 1.04
N ALA A 204 -5.32 19.36 0.67
CA ALA A 204 -6.74 19.43 1.00
C ALA A 204 -7.51 18.22 0.44
N ALA A 205 -7.31 17.89 -0.84
CA ALA A 205 -7.98 16.75 -1.46
C ALA A 205 -7.60 15.40 -0.82
N LEU A 206 -6.34 15.23 -0.43
CA LEU A 206 -5.89 14.04 0.29
C LEU A 206 -6.49 13.96 1.70
N THR A 207 -6.64 15.11 2.39
CA THR A 207 -7.30 15.17 3.70
C THR A 207 -8.74 14.70 3.59
N ASP A 208 -9.50 15.28 2.65
CA ASP A 208 -10.91 14.90 2.41
C ASP A 208 -11.06 13.40 2.12
N MET A 209 -10.14 12.83 1.31
CA MET A 209 -10.18 11.40 0.99
C MET A 209 -9.86 10.52 2.20
N LEU A 210 -8.91 10.92 3.06
CA LEU A 210 -8.52 10.17 4.25
C LEU A 210 -9.57 10.27 5.37
N GLU A 211 -10.28 11.40 5.50
CA GLU A 211 -11.41 11.55 6.41
C GLU A 211 -12.55 10.58 6.07
N GLY A 212 -12.77 10.28 4.80
CA GLY A 212 -13.73 9.28 4.35
C GLY A 212 -13.34 7.81 4.66
N CYS A 213 -12.13 7.55 5.19
CA CYS A 213 -11.66 6.20 5.50
C CYS A 213 -12.19 5.63 6.83
N THR A 214 -12.81 6.45 7.66
CA THR A 214 -13.18 6.10 9.04
C THR A 214 -14.61 5.61 9.21
N THR A 215 -15.34 5.45 8.11
CA THR A 215 -16.74 4.99 8.12
C THR A 215 -16.93 3.57 7.65
#